data_e43379525934df70925901a95ab05389
#
_entry.id   e43379525934df70925901a95ab05389
#
_cell.length_a   1.000
_cell.length_b   1.000
_cell.length_c   1.000
_cell.angle_alpha   90.00
_cell.angle_beta   90.00
_cell.angle_gamma   90.00
#
_symmetry.space_group_name_H-M   'P 1'
#
loop_
_entity.id
_entity.type
_entity.pdbx_description
1 polymer ?
#
loop_
_entity_poly.entity_id
_entity_poly.type
_entity_poly.pdbx_seq_one_letter_code
_entity_poly.pdbx_strand_id
1 'polypeptide(L)'
;MAEVNLRKVAIVGCGFVGSASAFALMQSGLFSEMVLIDVDHERAEGEALDIGHGMPLARPMQIYAGDYDDAQDAAIIVVTAGANQKPGETRLDLVKKNVAIFKSIMPEFAKRDCKGIM
;
A
#
# COMPACT_ATOMS: atom_id res chain seq x y z
N MET A 1 10.59 13.08 15.44
CA MET A 1 9.35 13.18 14.63
C MET A 1 9.74 13.26 13.17
N ALA A 2 9.29 12.31 12.38
CA ALA A 2 9.58 12.34 10.95
C ALA A 2 8.76 13.43 10.25
N GLU A 3 9.39 14.20 9.39
CA GLU A 3 8.67 15.13 8.53
C GLU A 3 7.94 14.34 7.44
N VAL A 4 6.78 14.84 7.03
CA VAL A 4 6.03 14.23 5.94
C VAL A 4 6.71 14.55 4.61
N ASN A 5 6.99 13.52 3.84
CA ASN A 5 7.48 13.67 2.47
C ASN A 5 6.26 13.80 1.53
N LEU A 6 6.01 15.01 1.07
CA LEU A 6 4.83 15.34 0.23
C LEU A 6 4.84 14.61 -1.12
N ARG A 7 5.95 13.99 -1.50
CA ARG A 7 6.09 13.26 -2.77
C ARG A 7 6.08 11.74 -2.57
N LYS A 8 5.72 11.27 -1.37
CA LYS A 8 5.73 9.85 -1.04
C LYS A 8 4.33 9.32 -0.75
N VAL A 9 4.02 8.17 -1.31
CA VAL A 9 2.78 7.43 -1.09
C VAL A 9 3.10 6.02 -0.62
N ALA A 10 2.31 5.50 0.32
CA ALA A 10 2.37 4.12 0.75
C ALA A 10 1.08 3.41 0.34
N ILE A 11 1.22 2.21 -0.21
CA ILE A 11 0.09 1.34 -0.57
C ILE A 11 0.13 0.12 0.33
N VAL A 12 -0.88 -0.08 1.13
CA VAL A 12 -0.99 -1.24 2.02
C VAL A 12 -2.00 -2.21 1.44
N GLY A 13 -1.53 -3.38 1.07
CA GLY A 13 -2.29 -4.40 0.37
C GLY A 13 -1.98 -4.38 -1.13
N CYS A 14 -1.34 -5.45 -1.62
CA CYS A 14 -0.91 -5.58 -3.01
C CYS A 14 -1.74 -6.62 -3.78
N GLY A 15 -3.03 -6.69 -3.46
CA GLY A 15 -4.01 -7.41 -4.26
C GLY A 15 -4.36 -6.64 -5.53
N PHE A 16 -5.44 -7.02 -6.20
CA PHE A 16 -5.81 -6.39 -7.48
C PHE A 16 -6.06 -4.88 -7.36
N VAL A 17 -6.75 -4.44 -6.31
CA VAL A 17 -7.06 -3.02 -6.12
C VAL A 17 -5.79 -2.23 -5.80
N GLY A 18 -4.96 -2.74 -4.89
CA GLY A 18 -3.71 -2.07 -4.51
C GLY A 18 -2.74 -1.97 -5.67
N SER A 19 -2.56 -3.05 -6.42
CA SER A 19 -1.67 -3.08 -7.58
C SER A 19 -2.15 -2.16 -8.70
N ALA A 20 -3.45 -2.13 -8.97
CA ALA A 20 -4.04 -1.23 -9.96
C ALA A 20 -3.88 0.23 -9.54
N SER A 21 -4.08 0.53 -8.26
CA SER A 21 -3.89 1.88 -7.71
C SER A 21 -2.43 2.31 -7.82
N ALA A 22 -1.50 1.43 -7.49
CA ALA A 22 -0.07 1.70 -7.59
C ALA A 22 0.34 1.99 -9.03
N PHE A 23 -0.13 1.20 -9.97
CA PHE A 23 0.15 1.41 -11.40
C PHE A 23 -0.38 2.76 -11.89
N ALA A 24 -1.61 3.11 -11.53
CA ALA A 24 -2.21 4.39 -11.89
C ALA A 24 -1.43 5.57 -11.29
N LEU A 25 -1.00 5.45 -10.04
CA LEU A 25 -0.22 6.49 -9.37
C LEU A 25 1.17 6.64 -9.99
N MET A 26 1.80 5.54 -10.40
CA MET A 26 3.07 5.58 -11.11
C MET A 26 2.94 6.40 -12.40
N GLN A 27 1.88 6.19 -13.16
CA GLN A 27 1.64 6.91 -14.40
C GLN A 27 1.27 8.39 -14.18
N SER A 28 0.69 8.74 -13.02
CA SER A 28 0.20 10.09 -12.75
C SER A 28 1.30 11.13 -12.61
N GLY A 29 2.50 10.72 -12.20
CA GLY A 29 3.60 11.63 -11.91
C GLY A 29 3.42 12.47 -10.64
N LEU A 30 2.43 12.16 -9.81
CA LEU A 30 2.15 12.91 -8.58
C LEU A 30 3.17 12.66 -7.47
N PHE A 31 3.79 11.48 -7.45
CA PHE A 31 4.73 11.08 -6.42
C PHE A 31 6.07 10.71 -7.02
N SER A 32 7.12 10.87 -6.23
CA SER A 32 8.49 10.47 -6.61
C SER A 32 8.94 9.21 -5.86
N GLU A 33 8.17 8.80 -4.86
CA GLU A 33 8.47 7.60 -4.06
C GLU A 33 7.19 6.86 -3.71
N MET A 34 7.20 5.54 -3.87
CA MET A 34 6.07 4.67 -3.54
C MET A 34 6.59 3.43 -2.83
N VAL A 35 6.07 3.17 -1.63
CA VAL A 35 6.34 1.94 -0.90
C VAL A 35 5.12 1.03 -0.96
N LEU A 36 5.34 -0.23 -1.33
CA LEU A 36 4.31 -1.26 -1.36
C LEU A 36 4.46 -2.14 -0.12
N ILE A 37 3.39 -2.29 0.64
CA ILE A 37 3.39 -3.03 1.90
C ILE A 37 2.34 -4.13 1.81
N ASP A 38 2.75 -5.37 2.05
CA ASP A 38 1.85 -6.51 2.08
C ASP A 38 2.35 -7.50 3.12
N VAL A 39 1.45 -8.26 3.74
CA VAL A 39 1.85 -9.35 4.65
C VAL A 39 2.66 -10.41 3.89
N ASP A 40 2.39 -10.57 2.60
CA ASP A 40 3.21 -11.34 1.68
C ASP A 40 4.24 -10.40 1.04
N HIS A 41 5.41 -10.31 1.65
CA HIS A 41 6.48 -9.42 1.19
C HIS A 41 6.96 -9.77 -0.23
N GLU A 42 6.97 -11.05 -0.58
CA GLU A 42 7.36 -11.49 -1.94
C GLU A 42 6.37 -10.97 -2.99
N ARG A 43 5.08 -10.93 -2.66
CA ARG A 43 4.07 -10.33 -3.54
C ARG A 43 4.34 -8.84 -3.74
N ALA A 44 4.62 -8.12 -2.67
CA ALA A 44 4.94 -6.69 -2.76
C ALA A 44 6.18 -6.44 -3.61
N GLU A 45 7.22 -7.26 -3.46
CA GLU A 45 8.43 -7.18 -4.29
C GLU A 45 8.12 -7.44 -5.76
N GLY A 46 7.33 -8.47 -6.06
CA GLY A 46 6.94 -8.80 -7.43
C GLY A 46 6.18 -7.66 -8.09
N GLU A 47 5.22 -7.07 -7.38
CA GLU A 47 4.45 -5.94 -7.90
C GLU A 47 5.32 -4.70 -8.10
N ALA A 48 6.24 -4.43 -7.17
CA ALA A 48 7.17 -3.31 -7.30
C ALA A 48 8.05 -3.45 -8.53
N LEU A 49 8.53 -4.66 -8.82
CA LEU A 49 9.32 -4.94 -10.02
C LEU A 49 8.50 -4.77 -11.30
N ASP A 50 7.28 -5.32 -11.34
CA ASP A 50 6.40 -5.21 -12.50
C ASP A 50 6.06 -3.76 -12.82
N ILE A 51 5.68 -2.99 -11.82
CA ILE A 51 5.33 -1.57 -12.00
C ILE A 51 6.58 -0.79 -12.40
N GLY A 52 7.72 -1.10 -11.78
CA GLY A 52 9.01 -0.48 -12.09
C GLY A 52 9.44 -0.67 -13.54
N HIS A 53 9.09 -1.79 -14.15
CA HIS A 53 9.39 -2.05 -15.56
C HIS A 53 8.67 -1.08 -16.52
N GLY A 54 7.55 -0.49 -16.10
CA GLY A 54 6.85 0.55 -16.87
C GLY A 54 7.44 1.96 -16.71
N MET A 55 8.37 2.13 -15.78
CA MET A 55 8.90 3.45 -15.43
C MET A 55 9.60 4.17 -16.56
N PRO A 56 10.32 3.50 -17.50
CA PRO A 56 10.90 4.21 -18.64
C PRO A 56 9.89 4.96 -19.50
N LEU A 57 8.60 4.61 -19.39
CA LEU A 57 7.51 5.24 -20.14
C LEU A 57 6.77 6.30 -19.31
N ALA A 58 7.23 6.57 -18.10
CA ALA A 58 6.59 7.47 -17.15
C ALA A 58 7.64 8.40 -16.50
N ARG A 59 7.19 9.27 -15.59
CA ARG A 59 8.12 10.09 -14.81
C ARG A 59 8.90 9.22 -13.84
N PRO A 60 10.19 9.51 -13.59
CA PRO A 60 10.99 8.74 -12.65
C PRO A 60 10.35 8.68 -11.27
N MET A 61 10.34 7.49 -10.68
CA MET A 61 9.80 7.23 -9.36
C MET A 61 10.58 6.09 -8.73
N GLN A 62 10.85 6.18 -7.44
CA GLN A 62 11.39 5.07 -6.66
C GLN A 62 10.22 4.23 -6.17
N ILE A 63 10.16 2.96 -6.58
CA ILE A 63 9.12 2.00 -6.19
C ILE A 63 9.80 0.81 -5.54
N TYR A 64 9.37 0.46 -4.33
CA TYR A 64 9.97 -0.66 -3.58
C TYR A 64 8.95 -1.29 -2.64
N ALA A 65 9.21 -2.56 -2.30
CA ALA A 65 8.51 -3.24 -1.23
C ALA A 65 9.13 -2.87 0.11
N GLY A 66 8.32 -2.57 1.10
CA GLY A 66 8.78 -2.19 2.42
C GLY A 66 7.85 -2.67 3.51
N ASP A 67 8.05 -2.15 4.70
CA ASP A 67 7.23 -2.44 5.87
C ASP A 67 6.59 -1.15 6.41
N TYR A 68 5.92 -1.26 7.56
CA TYR A 68 5.22 -0.11 8.15
C TYR A 68 6.16 1.03 8.54
N ASP A 69 7.43 0.74 8.85
CA ASP A 69 8.40 1.80 9.17
C ASP A 69 8.63 2.70 7.96
N ASP A 70 8.61 2.13 6.76
CA ASP A 70 8.79 2.88 5.52
C ASP A 70 7.62 3.81 5.21
N ALA A 71 6.45 3.58 5.81
CA ALA A 71 5.27 4.43 5.61
C ALA A 71 5.21 5.64 6.55
N GLN A 72 6.13 5.73 7.51
CA GLN A 72 6.05 6.72 8.57
C GLN A 72 6.05 8.16 8.04
N ASP A 73 6.80 8.43 7.00
CA ASP A 73 6.91 9.75 6.38
C ASP A 73 6.06 9.94 5.12
N ALA A 74 5.23 8.95 4.75
CA ALA A 74 4.38 9.06 3.58
C ALA A 74 3.31 10.15 3.76
N ALA A 75 3.09 10.94 2.72
CA ALA A 75 2.06 11.97 2.74
C ALA A 75 0.66 11.36 2.65
N ILE A 76 0.53 10.29 1.88
CA ILE A 76 -0.73 9.58 1.68
C ILE A 76 -0.49 8.09 1.90
N ILE A 77 -1.39 7.48 2.66
CA ILE A 77 -1.38 6.04 2.93
C ILE A 77 -2.70 5.48 2.41
N VAL A 78 -2.63 4.63 1.39
CA VAL A 78 -3.79 4.01 0.78
C VAL A 78 -3.90 2.58 1.29
N VAL A 79 -4.95 2.26 2.02
CA VAL A 79 -5.16 0.93 2.58
C VAL A 79 -6.19 0.19 1.74
N THR A 80 -5.73 -0.81 1.01
CA THR A 80 -6.58 -1.66 0.18
C THR A 80 -6.55 -3.11 0.66
N ALA A 81 -5.98 -3.36 1.84
CA ALA A 81 -5.90 -4.70 2.40
C ALA A 81 -7.30 -5.25 2.68
N GLY A 82 -7.48 -6.53 2.39
CA GLY A 82 -8.75 -7.21 2.60
C GLY A 82 -8.68 -8.63 2.09
N ALA A 83 -9.62 -9.46 2.53
CA ALA A 83 -9.74 -10.83 2.07
C ALA A 83 -10.76 -10.91 0.93
N ASN A 84 -10.51 -11.82 0.00
CA ASN A 84 -11.47 -12.14 -1.04
C ASN A 84 -12.56 -13.06 -0.48
N GLN A 85 -13.77 -12.87 -0.95
CA GLN A 85 -14.89 -13.75 -0.58
C GLN A 85 -14.65 -15.14 -1.17
N LYS A 86 -14.71 -16.16 -0.30
CA LYS A 86 -14.58 -17.55 -0.74
C LYS A 86 -15.95 -18.14 -1.05
N PRO A 87 -16.03 -19.19 -1.91
CA PRO A 87 -17.27 -19.89 -2.14
C PRO A 87 -17.90 -20.35 -0.82
N GLY A 88 -19.19 -20.11 -0.65
CA GLY A 88 -19.93 -20.47 0.56
C GLY A 88 -19.85 -19.48 1.70
N GLU A 89 -19.03 -18.43 1.59
CA GLU A 89 -18.98 -17.35 2.58
C GLU A 89 -20.08 -16.32 2.34
N THR A 90 -20.64 -15.81 3.44
CA THR A 90 -21.56 -14.68 3.38
C THR A 90 -20.78 -13.37 3.40
N ARG A 91 -21.44 -12.27 3.03
CA ARG A 91 -20.84 -10.93 3.16
C ARG A 91 -20.52 -10.59 4.61
N LEU A 92 -21.30 -11.08 5.56
CA LEU A 92 -21.06 -10.88 6.98
C LEU A 92 -19.75 -11.56 7.42
N ASP A 93 -19.49 -12.78 6.92
CA ASP A 93 -18.23 -13.48 7.18
C ASP A 93 -17.03 -12.69 6.63
N LEU A 94 -17.19 -12.14 5.43
CA LEU A 94 -16.15 -11.31 4.81
C LEU A 94 -15.88 -10.04 5.61
N VAL A 95 -16.93 -9.38 6.11
CA VAL A 95 -16.80 -8.19 6.97
C VAL A 95 -16.00 -8.52 8.24
N LYS A 96 -16.31 -9.65 8.87
CA LYS A 96 -15.57 -10.09 10.07
C LYS A 96 -14.09 -10.31 9.79
N LYS A 97 -13.75 -10.92 8.66
CA LYS A 97 -12.35 -11.11 8.25
C LYS A 97 -11.66 -9.78 8.01
N ASN A 98 -12.31 -8.86 7.32
CA ASN A 98 -11.74 -7.55 7.01
C ASN A 98 -11.56 -6.71 8.28
N VAL A 99 -12.49 -6.77 9.22
CA VAL A 99 -12.34 -6.11 10.53
C VAL A 99 -11.10 -6.64 11.25
N ALA A 100 -10.89 -7.95 11.25
CA ALA A 100 -9.70 -8.55 11.87
C ALA A 100 -8.41 -8.06 11.20
N ILE A 101 -8.40 -7.95 9.87
CA ILE A 101 -7.26 -7.44 9.11
C ILE A 101 -6.97 -5.98 9.50
N PHE A 102 -7.99 -5.11 9.52
CA PHE A 102 -7.82 -3.71 9.91
C PHE A 102 -7.38 -3.57 11.37
N LYS A 103 -7.87 -4.42 12.26
CA LYS A 103 -7.41 -4.44 13.66
C LYS A 103 -5.93 -4.78 13.78
N SER A 104 -5.35 -5.51 12.82
CA SER A 104 -3.92 -5.80 12.81
C SER A 104 -3.10 -4.68 12.16
N ILE A 105 -3.68 -3.92 11.24
CA ILE A 105 -2.99 -2.87 10.48
C ILE A 105 -2.99 -1.52 11.21
N MET A 106 -4.14 -1.07 11.68
CA MET A 106 -4.28 0.29 12.23
C MET A 106 -3.36 0.57 13.41
N PRO A 107 -3.15 -0.36 14.37
CA PRO A 107 -2.20 -0.13 15.46
C PRO A 107 -0.76 0.08 14.98
N GLU A 108 -0.38 -0.52 13.87
CA GLU A 108 0.97 -0.36 13.30
C GLU A 108 1.23 1.08 12.88
N PHE A 109 0.23 1.75 12.31
CA PHE A 109 0.34 3.17 11.97
C PHE A 109 0.24 4.08 13.19
N ALA A 110 -0.65 3.73 14.13
CA ALA A 110 -0.86 4.53 15.34
C ALA A 110 0.41 4.59 16.21
N LYS A 111 1.07 3.45 16.42
CA LYS A 111 2.27 3.41 17.26
C LYS A 111 3.49 4.10 16.63
N ARG A 112 3.49 4.28 15.30
CA ARG A 112 4.55 4.97 14.57
C ARG A 112 4.29 6.45 14.38
N ASP A 113 3.14 6.93 14.85
CA ASP A 113 2.74 8.34 14.73
C ASP A 113 2.83 8.84 13.27
N CYS A 114 2.27 8.05 12.36
CA CYS A 114 2.21 8.41 10.94
C CYS A 114 1.34 9.66 10.76
N LYS A 115 1.89 10.67 10.10
CA LYS A 115 1.24 11.99 9.94
C LYS A 115 0.48 12.14 8.61
N GLY A 116 0.65 11.18 7.70
CA GLY A 116 -0.01 11.24 6.40
C GLY A 116 -1.52 11.06 6.47
N ILE A 117 -2.17 11.42 5.39
CA ILE A 117 -3.61 11.21 5.20
C ILE A 117 -3.84 9.74 4.84
N MET A 118 -4.78 9.11 5.54
CA MET A 118 -5.14 7.72 5.28
C MET A 118 -6.53 7.65 4.64
#